data_d7a585d3a66cbed538c24281490f2b6b
#
_entry.id   d7a585d3a66cbed538c24281490f2b6b
#
_cell.length_a   1.000
_cell.length_b   1.000
_cell.length_c   1.000
_cell.angle_alpha   90.00
_cell.angle_beta   90.00
_cell.angle_gamma   90.00
#
_symmetry.space_group_name_H-M   'P 1'
#
loop_
_entity.id
_entity.type
_entity.pdbx_description
1 polymer ?
#
loop_
_entity_poly.entity_id
_entity_poly.type
_entity_poly.pdbx_seq_one_letter_code
_entity_poly.pdbx_strand_id
1 'polypeptide(L)'
;IGFDTYQFDRDSYIANLEKSLAIIDSIGKTHNKVIAITETGYEGISDSKWWTETLLPVIEKYPIVYVLVWRNARERVTHFYAPYPGQVSANDFVEFYKDPKTLFAADVNSLYK
;
A
#
# COMPACT_ATOMS: atom_id res chain seq x y z
N ILE A 1 -0.71 -9.46 12.57
CA ILE A 1 0.53 -9.94 11.94
C ILE A 1 0.79 -9.09 10.71
N GLY A 2 2.02 -8.64 10.53
CA GLY A 2 2.38 -7.78 9.40
C GLY A 2 3.77 -8.11 8.85
N PHE A 3 4.08 -7.50 7.73
CA PHE A 3 5.39 -7.55 7.09
C PHE A 3 5.66 -6.25 6.34
N ASP A 4 6.94 -6.02 6.05
CA ASP A 4 7.42 -4.88 5.28
C ASP A 4 7.96 -5.35 3.93
N THR A 5 7.68 -4.61 2.87
CA THR A 5 8.23 -4.89 1.54
C THR A 5 8.20 -3.63 0.68
N TYR A 6 9.26 -3.43 -0.11
CA TYR A 6 9.42 -2.27 -0.98
C TYR A 6 9.66 -2.69 -2.44
N GLN A 7 9.20 -1.87 -3.37
CA GLN A 7 9.45 -2.09 -4.79
C GLN A 7 10.82 -1.56 -5.20
N PHE A 8 11.66 -2.46 -5.70
CA PHE A 8 12.86 -2.15 -6.48
C PHE A 8 12.66 -2.58 -7.93
N ASP A 9 11.97 -3.70 -8.15
CA ASP A 9 11.51 -4.24 -9.42
C ASP A 9 10.04 -4.62 -9.28
N ARG A 10 9.22 -4.28 -10.28
CA ARG A 10 7.76 -4.45 -10.23
C ARG A 10 7.35 -5.91 -10.09
N ASP A 11 7.88 -6.78 -10.93
CA ASP A 11 7.46 -8.19 -10.96
C ASP A 11 7.88 -8.92 -9.69
N SER A 12 9.09 -8.67 -9.21
CA SER A 12 9.58 -9.19 -7.93
C SER A 12 8.78 -8.66 -6.75
N TYR A 13 8.41 -7.39 -6.78
CA TYR A 13 7.58 -6.78 -5.73
C TYR A 13 6.20 -7.43 -5.65
N ILE A 14 5.51 -7.58 -6.79
CA ILE A 14 4.19 -8.23 -6.84
C ILE A 14 4.28 -9.66 -6.33
N ALA A 15 5.27 -10.44 -6.80
CA ALA A 15 5.46 -11.82 -6.37
C ALA A 15 5.74 -11.94 -4.86
N ASN A 16 6.58 -11.07 -4.31
CA ASN A 16 6.88 -11.03 -2.88
C ASN A 16 5.67 -10.62 -2.05
N LEU A 17 4.94 -9.61 -2.52
CA LEU A 17 3.73 -9.13 -1.86
C LEU A 17 2.67 -10.23 -1.79
N GLU A 18 2.36 -10.90 -2.91
CA GLU A 18 1.40 -11.99 -2.97
C GLU A 18 1.81 -13.19 -2.09
N LYS A 19 3.08 -13.59 -2.16
CA LYS A 19 3.60 -14.68 -1.35
C LYS A 19 3.50 -14.38 0.14
N SER A 20 3.91 -13.19 0.55
CA SER A 20 3.89 -12.79 1.96
C SER A 20 2.46 -12.67 2.49
N LEU A 21 1.55 -12.09 1.70
CA LEU A 21 0.13 -12.00 2.08
C LEU A 21 -0.52 -13.38 2.21
N ALA A 22 -0.23 -14.32 1.31
CA ALA A 22 -0.74 -15.68 1.41
C ALA A 22 -0.26 -16.37 2.70
N ILE A 23 1.01 -16.18 3.06
CA ILE A 23 1.59 -16.76 4.29
C ILE A 23 0.92 -16.16 5.54
N ILE A 24 0.88 -14.83 5.65
CA ILE A 24 0.31 -14.20 6.86
C ILE A 24 -1.20 -14.37 6.97
N ASP A 25 -1.92 -14.46 5.85
CA ASP A 25 -3.36 -14.76 5.84
C ASP A 25 -3.62 -16.17 6.41
N SER A 26 -2.84 -17.16 6.00
CA SER A 26 -2.91 -18.53 6.55
C SER A 26 -2.62 -18.55 8.06
N ILE A 27 -1.56 -17.88 8.50
CA ILE A 27 -1.21 -17.78 9.93
C ILE A 27 -2.29 -17.01 10.70
N GLY A 28 -2.78 -15.91 10.14
CA GLY A 28 -3.83 -15.10 10.75
C GLY A 28 -5.11 -15.90 11.00
N LYS A 29 -5.56 -16.67 10.00
CA LYS A 29 -6.72 -17.56 10.12
C LYS A 29 -6.52 -18.62 11.19
N THR A 30 -5.34 -19.27 11.20
CA THR A 30 -5.03 -20.33 12.17
C THR A 30 -5.00 -19.81 13.61
N HIS A 31 -4.53 -18.58 13.83
CA HIS A 31 -4.33 -18.01 15.15
C HIS A 31 -5.36 -16.92 15.53
N ASN A 32 -6.40 -16.73 14.71
CA ASN A 32 -7.41 -15.70 14.90
C ASN A 32 -6.78 -14.31 15.04
N LYS A 33 -5.90 -13.93 14.11
CA LYS A 33 -5.19 -12.64 14.07
C LYS A 33 -5.50 -11.90 12.78
N VAL A 34 -5.61 -10.57 12.89
CA VAL A 34 -5.69 -9.68 11.74
C VAL A 34 -4.32 -9.56 11.04
N ILE A 35 -4.35 -9.21 9.77
CA ILE A 35 -3.14 -9.07 8.95
C ILE A 35 -3.02 -7.65 8.40
N ALA A 36 -1.78 -7.20 8.20
CA ALA A 36 -1.47 -5.87 7.69
C ALA A 36 -0.19 -5.86 6.85
N ILE A 37 -0.06 -4.88 5.97
CA ILE A 37 1.23 -4.49 5.39
C ILE A 37 1.75 -3.33 6.24
N THR A 38 2.73 -3.64 7.11
CA THR A 38 3.23 -2.72 8.12
C THR A 38 4.12 -1.62 7.55
N GLU A 39 4.79 -1.90 6.43
CA GLU A 39 5.45 -0.90 5.60
C GLU A 39 5.49 -1.34 4.14
N THR A 40 5.26 -0.39 3.23
CA THR A 40 5.49 -0.61 1.81
C THR A 40 5.78 0.70 1.09
N GLY A 41 6.19 0.60 -0.16
CA GLY A 41 6.37 1.76 -1.02
C GLY A 41 7.22 1.49 -2.26
N TYR A 42 7.16 2.46 -3.15
CA TYR A 42 8.01 2.57 -4.33
C TYR A 42 8.66 3.95 -4.31
N GLU A 43 9.95 4.01 -4.02
CA GLU A 43 10.67 5.28 -3.92
C GLU A 43 10.57 6.06 -5.23
N GLY A 44 10.12 7.31 -5.14
CA GLY A 44 9.96 8.19 -6.29
C GLY A 44 8.75 7.94 -7.18
N ILE A 45 8.07 6.82 -7.05
CA ILE A 45 6.83 6.41 -7.75
C ILE A 45 6.83 6.85 -9.22
N SER A 46 7.84 6.39 -9.97
CA SER A 46 8.01 6.76 -11.39
C SER A 46 6.99 6.10 -12.33
N ASP A 47 6.29 5.07 -11.88
CA ASP A 47 5.17 4.47 -12.58
C ASP A 47 3.90 5.28 -12.34
N SER A 48 3.35 5.88 -13.38
CA SER A 48 2.16 6.72 -13.31
C SER A 48 0.88 5.97 -12.88
N LYS A 49 0.89 4.64 -12.89
CA LYS A 49 -0.25 3.76 -12.57
C LYS A 49 0.03 2.81 -11.41
N TRP A 50 1.05 3.07 -10.63
CA TRP A 50 1.48 2.18 -9.55
C TRP A 50 0.39 1.86 -8.52
N TRP A 51 -0.40 2.85 -8.18
CA TRP A 51 -1.44 2.72 -7.15
C TRP A 51 -2.57 1.78 -7.57
N THR A 52 -3.11 1.99 -8.78
CA THR A 52 -4.26 1.23 -9.29
C THR A 52 -3.88 -0.05 -10.04
N GLU A 53 -2.69 -0.13 -10.63
CA GLU A 53 -2.28 -1.28 -11.45
C GLU A 53 -1.23 -2.18 -10.80
N THR A 54 -0.56 -1.74 -9.75
CA THR A 54 0.44 -2.55 -9.03
C THR A 54 -0.01 -2.88 -7.60
N LEU A 55 -0.30 -1.87 -6.77
CA LEU A 55 -0.63 -2.08 -5.37
C LEU A 55 -2.06 -2.62 -5.17
N LEU A 56 -3.05 -1.91 -5.70
CA LEU A 56 -4.47 -2.22 -5.46
C LEU A 56 -4.86 -3.66 -5.87
N PRO A 57 -4.47 -4.19 -7.05
CA PRO A 57 -4.89 -5.52 -7.47
C PRO A 57 -4.42 -6.64 -6.54
N VAL A 58 -3.35 -6.42 -5.80
CA VAL A 58 -2.83 -7.42 -4.83
C VAL A 58 -3.52 -7.27 -3.48
N ILE A 59 -3.56 -6.05 -2.95
CA ILE A 59 -4.11 -5.83 -1.59
C ILE A 59 -5.61 -6.14 -1.50
N GLU A 60 -6.37 -5.93 -2.57
CA GLU A 60 -7.81 -6.21 -2.59
C GLU A 60 -8.17 -7.69 -2.47
N LYS A 61 -7.22 -8.60 -2.67
CA LYS A 61 -7.41 -10.04 -2.59
C LYS A 61 -7.45 -10.58 -1.15
N TYR A 62 -7.01 -9.81 -0.17
CA TYR A 62 -6.78 -10.26 1.20
C TYR A 62 -7.50 -9.37 2.24
N PRO A 63 -7.91 -9.92 3.38
CA PRO A 63 -8.59 -9.15 4.44
C PRO A 63 -7.61 -8.32 5.27
N ILE A 64 -6.90 -7.41 4.61
CA ILE A 64 -5.89 -6.55 5.22
C ILE A 64 -6.60 -5.43 6.00
N VAL A 65 -6.17 -5.19 7.24
CA VAL A 65 -6.75 -4.14 8.08
C VAL A 65 -6.14 -2.76 7.83
N TYR A 66 -4.88 -2.69 7.40
CA TYR A 66 -4.26 -1.46 6.90
C TYR A 66 -3.04 -1.74 6.03
N VAL A 67 -2.69 -0.76 5.24
CA VAL A 67 -1.42 -0.65 4.50
C VAL A 67 -0.78 0.67 4.89
N LEU A 68 0.47 0.63 5.36
CA LEU A 68 1.25 1.83 5.61
C LEU A 68 2.23 2.05 4.46
N VAL A 69 2.04 3.14 3.72
CA VAL A 69 3.00 3.60 2.73
C VAL A 69 4.02 4.52 3.42
N TRP A 70 5.31 4.29 3.16
CA TRP A 70 6.36 5.02 3.86
C TRP A 70 6.31 6.53 3.59
N ARG A 71 6.95 7.28 4.46
CA ARG A 71 6.92 8.75 4.51
C ARG A 71 7.74 9.42 3.41
N ASN A 72 7.43 10.66 3.14
CA ASN A 72 8.29 11.55 2.36
C ASN A 72 9.34 12.21 3.28
N ALA A 73 10.61 12.17 2.88
CA ALA A 73 11.66 12.84 3.64
C ALA A 73 11.68 14.35 3.33
N ARG A 74 11.86 15.17 4.36
CA ARG A 74 12.00 16.63 4.20
C ARG A 74 13.34 17.03 3.61
N GLU A 75 14.38 16.25 3.95
CA GLU A 75 15.79 16.55 3.65
C GLU A 75 16.21 16.07 2.26
N ARG A 76 15.45 15.19 1.64
CA ARG A 76 15.76 14.55 0.36
C ARG A 76 14.57 14.58 -0.57
N VAL A 77 14.59 15.45 -1.55
CA VAL A 77 13.50 15.60 -2.53
C VAL A 77 13.25 14.35 -3.38
N THR A 78 14.23 13.45 -3.49
CA THR A 78 14.10 12.19 -4.22
C THR A 78 13.61 11.03 -3.35
N HIS A 79 13.64 11.19 -2.03
CA HIS A 79 13.24 10.16 -1.08
C HIS A 79 11.79 10.38 -0.63
N PHE A 80 10.85 9.97 -1.47
CA PHE A 80 9.42 10.07 -1.21
C PHE A 80 8.69 8.82 -1.68
N TYR A 81 7.58 8.49 -1.02
CA TYR A 81 6.75 7.32 -1.26
C TYR A 81 5.27 7.65 -1.42
N ALA A 82 4.87 8.87 -1.15
CA ALA A 82 3.53 9.37 -1.41
C ALA A 82 3.58 10.51 -2.42
N PRO A 83 2.64 10.59 -3.38
CA PRO A 83 2.66 11.61 -4.40
C PRO A 83 2.37 13.00 -3.83
N TYR A 84 2.80 14.01 -4.56
CA TYR A 84 2.48 15.44 -4.30
C TYR A 84 1.83 16.04 -5.55
N PRO A 85 1.20 17.21 -5.47
CA PRO A 85 0.58 17.84 -6.64
C PRO A 85 1.57 18.02 -7.80
N GLY A 86 1.23 17.47 -8.98
CA GLY A 86 2.08 17.48 -10.17
C GLY A 86 3.05 16.31 -10.31
N GLN A 87 3.16 15.45 -9.30
CA GLN A 87 3.94 14.22 -9.42
C GLN A 87 3.26 13.24 -10.40
N VAL A 88 4.04 12.46 -11.14
CA VAL A 88 3.55 11.64 -12.27
C VAL A 88 2.45 10.65 -11.88
N SER A 89 2.43 10.12 -10.66
CA SER A 89 1.41 9.20 -10.18
C SER A 89 0.26 9.85 -9.41
N ALA A 90 0.26 11.19 -9.29
CA ALA A 90 -0.72 11.89 -8.45
C ALA A 90 -2.17 11.67 -8.89
N ASN A 91 -2.44 11.69 -10.20
CA ASN A 91 -3.79 11.44 -10.72
C ASN A 91 -4.24 10.01 -10.45
N ASP A 92 -3.36 9.04 -10.59
CA ASP A 92 -3.64 7.64 -10.29
C ASP A 92 -3.88 7.41 -8.79
N PHE A 93 -3.17 8.14 -7.93
CA PHE A 93 -3.42 8.13 -6.49
C PHE A 93 -4.81 8.66 -6.13
N VAL A 94 -5.31 9.66 -6.86
CA VAL A 94 -6.68 10.15 -6.69
C VAL A 94 -7.70 9.08 -7.07
N GLU A 95 -7.45 8.32 -8.14
CA GLU A 95 -8.31 7.19 -8.51
C GLU A 95 -8.24 6.06 -7.47
N PHE A 96 -7.06 5.77 -6.94
CA PHE A 96 -6.88 4.83 -5.82
C PHE A 96 -7.64 5.30 -4.57
N TYR A 97 -7.60 6.58 -4.23
CA TYR A 97 -8.36 7.17 -3.12
C TYR A 97 -9.87 7.04 -3.29
N LYS A 98 -10.36 7.22 -4.54
CA LYS A 98 -11.80 7.12 -4.86
C LYS A 98 -12.31 5.69 -4.98
N ASP A 99 -11.43 4.70 -5.06
CA ASP A 99 -11.85 3.30 -5.18
C ASP A 99 -12.62 2.88 -3.92
N PRO A 100 -13.83 2.27 -4.06
CA PRO A 100 -14.64 1.89 -2.91
C PRO A 100 -14.01 0.84 -1.99
N LYS A 101 -12.93 0.19 -2.43
CA LYS A 101 -12.18 -0.79 -1.64
C LYS A 101 -11.09 -0.15 -0.77
N THR A 102 -10.81 1.15 -0.95
CA THR A 102 -9.84 1.89 -0.15
C THR A 102 -10.54 2.78 0.87
N LEU A 103 -9.96 2.85 2.08
CA LEU A 103 -10.38 3.76 3.14
C LEU A 103 -9.17 4.53 3.65
N PHE A 104 -9.30 5.82 3.76
CA PHE A 104 -8.26 6.69 4.29
C PHE A 104 -8.64 7.20 5.69
N ALA A 105 -7.66 7.73 6.42
CA ALA A 105 -7.89 8.20 7.80
C ALA A 105 -9.07 9.18 7.91
N ALA A 106 -9.30 10.01 6.90
CA ALA A 106 -10.43 10.93 6.87
C ALA A 106 -11.79 10.22 6.80
N ASP A 107 -11.85 9.09 6.08
CA ASP A 107 -13.08 8.30 5.90
C ASP A 107 -13.50 7.59 7.19
N VAL A 108 -12.52 7.19 8.02
CA VAL A 108 -12.75 6.42 9.24
C VAL A 108 -12.76 7.28 10.52
N ASN A 109 -12.56 8.57 10.41
CA ASN A 109 -12.45 9.49 11.54
C ASN A 109 -13.70 9.47 12.45
N SER A 110 -14.89 9.23 11.89
CA SER A 110 -16.13 9.12 12.64
C SER A 110 -16.27 7.84 13.45
N LEU A 111 -15.48 6.81 13.16
CA LEU A 111 -15.55 5.52 13.85
C LEU A 111 -14.95 5.55 15.25
N TYR A 112 -14.16 6.58 15.56
CA TYR A 112 -13.44 6.73 16.82
C TYR A 112 -14.01 7.85 17.72
N LYS A 113 -15.21 8.30 17.41
CA LYS A 113 -15.93 9.31 18.23
C LYS A 113 -16.83 8.67 19.26
#